data_a1f73b398865b45a719c7c3df7531596
#
_entry.id   a1f73b398865b45a719c7c3df7531596
#
_cell.length_a   1.000
_cell.length_b   1.000
_cell.length_c   1.000
_cell.angle_alpha   90.00
_cell.angle_beta   90.00
_cell.angle_gamma   90.00
#
_symmetry.space_group_name_H-M   'P 1'
#
loop_
_entity.id
_entity.type
_entity.pdbx_description
1 polymer ?
#
loop_
_entity_poly.entity_id
_entity_poly.type
_entity_poly.pdbx_seq_one_letter_code
_entity_poly.pdbx_strand_id
1 'polypeptide(L)'
;MYRIPTLLTVLILLLGASPLRAAPFCDPPVLTAVAIEERTPGFTVDAEYPVLCRAEPSRVIRDFVSNTIFDFKKVDPGHDLSVFPHPYELLTRYAVWPTAEGRFVSVKLHVMAYTGGAHPNNWPMTWVFDMADGGEITLNRLFPDREAALDRVSALCRKVLSASLGGMLVPDMLDAGVRPVEDNFKRFILTGEGVAFFFAPYQVAPYAAGEQVVTIPFDHLGGLIAPNIAAAVRAE
;
A
#
# COMPACT_ATOMS: atom_id res chain seq x y z
N MET A 1 62.82 4.99 59.55
CA MET A 1 62.57 4.86 58.10
C MET A 1 61.20 4.20 57.93
N TYR A 2 60.13 4.99 57.76
CA TYR A 2 58.78 4.49 57.48
C TYR A 2 58.54 4.50 55.98
N ARG A 3 58.23 3.33 55.41
CA ARG A 3 57.79 3.20 53.99
C ARG A 3 56.29 3.31 53.94
N ILE A 4 55.78 4.31 53.19
CA ILE A 4 54.37 4.50 52.86
C ILE A 4 54.05 3.59 51.66
N PRO A 5 52.98 2.73 51.72
CA PRO A 5 52.59 1.99 50.52
C PRO A 5 51.76 2.89 49.61
N THR A 6 52.14 2.94 48.35
CA THR A 6 51.46 3.65 47.27
C THR A 6 50.21 2.81 46.87
N LEU A 7 49.03 3.33 47.15
CA LEU A 7 47.76 2.72 46.74
C LEU A 7 47.54 3.05 45.27
N LEU A 8 47.57 2.03 44.42
CA LEU A 8 47.26 2.15 42.97
C LEU A 8 45.75 2.04 42.79
N THR A 9 45.08 3.18 42.57
CA THR A 9 43.64 3.23 42.27
C THR A 9 43.46 2.89 40.79
N VAL A 10 42.92 1.71 40.47
CA VAL A 10 42.54 1.29 39.13
C VAL A 10 41.13 1.86 38.84
N LEU A 11 41.06 2.88 38.01
CA LEU A 11 39.82 3.45 37.48
C LEU A 11 39.31 2.54 36.34
N ILE A 12 38.29 1.69 36.60
CA ILE A 12 37.62 0.91 35.57
C ILE A 12 36.60 1.84 34.86
N LEU A 13 36.93 2.32 33.66
CA LEU A 13 35.99 2.96 32.77
C LEU A 13 35.03 1.90 32.23
N LEU A 14 33.81 1.84 32.75
CA LEU A 14 32.70 1.14 32.15
C LEU A 14 32.27 1.91 30.89
N LEU A 15 32.82 1.54 29.74
CA LEU A 15 32.30 1.93 28.44
C LEU A 15 30.91 1.28 28.30
N GLY A 16 29.88 2.07 28.54
CA GLY A 16 28.49 1.67 28.24
C GLY A 16 28.38 1.37 26.74
N ALA A 17 28.30 0.09 26.39
CA ALA A 17 27.95 -0.32 25.04
C ALA A 17 26.52 0.14 24.79
N SER A 18 26.34 1.25 24.06
CA SER A 18 25.06 1.60 23.49
C SER A 18 24.59 0.42 22.62
N PRO A 19 23.33 -0.04 22.77
CA PRO A 19 22.84 -1.10 21.91
C PRO A 19 22.98 -0.63 20.44
N LEU A 20 23.71 -1.41 19.64
CA LEU A 20 23.86 -1.18 18.21
C LEU A 20 22.45 -1.35 17.63
N ARG A 21 21.77 -0.23 17.32
CA ARG A 21 20.48 -0.27 16.64
C ARG A 21 20.72 -0.83 15.25
N ALA A 22 20.04 -1.92 14.88
CA ALA A 22 20.14 -2.46 13.54
C ALA A 22 19.79 -1.35 12.53
N ALA A 23 20.56 -1.26 11.44
CA ALA A 23 20.25 -0.31 10.39
C ALA A 23 18.83 -0.61 9.82
N PRO A 24 18.05 0.44 9.50
CA PRO A 24 16.71 0.24 8.93
C PRO A 24 16.80 -0.55 7.63
N PHE A 25 15.81 -1.41 7.37
CA PHE A 25 15.81 -2.25 6.16
C PHE A 25 15.79 -1.44 4.87
N CYS A 26 15.15 -0.26 4.92
CA CYS A 26 14.90 0.57 3.75
C CYS A 26 14.70 2.03 4.17
N ASP A 27 15.79 2.78 4.26
CA ASP A 27 15.76 4.21 4.59
C ASP A 27 16.76 4.97 3.69
N PRO A 28 16.27 5.77 2.72
CA PRO A 28 14.88 5.98 2.36
C PRO A 28 14.27 4.76 1.61
N PRO A 29 12.96 4.50 1.77
CA PRO A 29 12.29 3.38 1.08
C PRO A 29 12.20 3.61 -0.43
N VAL A 30 12.11 4.85 -0.87
CA VAL A 30 12.08 5.28 -2.28
C VAL A 30 13.43 5.87 -2.64
N LEU A 31 14.11 5.27 -3.62
CA LEU A 31 15.39 5.78 -4.14
C LEU A 31 15.18 6.92 -5.14
N THR A 32 14.16 6.80 -5.99
CA THR A 32 13.78 7.80 -6.99
C THR A 32 12.36 7.55 -7.46
N ALA A 33 11.78 8.54 -8.14
CA ALA A 33 10.55 8.40 -8.92
C ALA A 33 10.87 8.30 -10.40
N VAL A 34 10.09 7.50 -11.13
CA VAL A 34 10.09 7.47 -12.60
C VAL A 34 8.83 8.16 -13.06
N ALA A 35 8.99 9.14 -13.96
CA ALA A 35 7.89 9.78 -14.67
C ALA A 35 7.92 9.39 -16.16
N ILE A 36 6.77 9.04 -16.71
CA ILE A 36 6.56 8.72 -18.12
C ILE A 36 5.51 9.68 -18.62
N GLU A 37 5.90 10.57 -19.51
CA GLU A 37 5.00 11.51 -20.18
C GLU A 37 4.96 11.22 -21.67
N GLU A 38 3.76 11.06 -22.22
CA GLU A 38 3.54 10.93 -23.66
C GLU A 38 2.28 11.69 -24.05
N ARG A 39 2.37 12.46 -25.14
CA ARG A 39 1.27 13.27 -25.64
C ARG A 39 1.14 13.10 -27.14
N THR A 40 -0.02 12.66 -27.56
CA THR A 40 -0.42 12.55 -28.97
C THR A 40 -1.78 13.21 -29.16
N PRO A 41 -2.24 13.45 -30.39
CA PRO A 41 -3.61 13.92 -30.61
C PRO A 41 -4.67 12.97 -30.02
N GLY A 42 -4.44 11.67 -30.01
CA GLY A 42 -5.39 10.65 -29.57
C GLY A 42 -5.31 10.30 -28.08
N PHE A 43 -4.17 10.46 -27.43
CA PHE A 43 -4.03 10.14 -26.01
C PHE A 43 -2.92 10.90 -25.30
N THR A 44 -3.05 11.01 -23.98
CA THR A 44 -2.01 11.47 -23.07
C THR A 44 -1.74 10.40 -22.02
N VAL A 45 -0.46 10.22 -21.70
CA VAL A 45 0.00 9.40 -20.57
C VAL A 45 0.81 10.30 -19.63
N ASP A 46 0.45 10.31 -18.36
CA ASP A 46 1.19 10.99 -17.29
C ASP A 46 1.30 10.01 -16.12
N ALA A 47 2.33 9.16 -16.16
CA ALA A 47 2.49 8.07 -15.23
C ALA A 47 3.71 8.26 -14.34
N GLU A 48 3.49 8.21 -13.02
CA GLU A 48 4.54 8.21 -12.02
C GLU A 48 4.50 6.93 -11.19
N TYR A 49 5.69 6.39 -10.87
CA TYR A 49 5.84 5.26 -9.96
C TYR A 49 7.18 5.30 -9.21
N PRO A 50 7.27 4.69 -7.99
CA PRO A 50 8.50 4.69 -7.22
C PRO A 50 9.47 3.59 -7.66
N VAL A 51 10.77 3.87 -7.57
CA VAL A 51 11.83 2.87 -7.51
C VAL A 51 12.21 2.68 -6.06
N LEU A 52 11.97 1.49 -5.53
CA LEU A 52 12.24 1.17 -4.14
C LEU A 52 13.70 0.73 -3.95
N CYS A 53 14.13 0.65 -2.72
CA CYS A 53 15.48 0.21 -2.34
C CYS A 53 15.79 -1.27 -2.66
N ARG A 54 14.81 -2.05 -3.12
CA ARG A 54 14.94 -3.44 -3.58
C ARG A 54 14.54 -3.56 -5.04
N ALA A 55 15.29 -4.37 -5.79
CA ALA A 55 15.08 -4.54 -7.24
C ALA A 55 13.75 -5.25 -7.56
N GLU A 56 13.42 -6.31 -6.82
CA GLU A 56 12.21 -7.12 -7.10
C GLU A 56 10.91 -6.34 -6.87
N PRO A 57 10.68 -5.65 -5.72
CA PRO A 57 9.56 -4.72 -5.55
C PRO A 57 9.47 -3.68 -6.66
N SER A 58 10.59 -3.06 -7.02
CA SER A 58 10.63 -2.05 -8.10
C SER A 58 10.23 -2.63 -9.44
N ARG A 59 10.65 -3.87 -9.74
CA ARG A 59 10.29 -4.58 -10.96
C ARG A 59 8.78 -4.84 -11.04
N VAL A 60 8.16 -5.32 -9.94
CA VAL A 60 6.72 -5.59 -9.87
C VAL A 60 5.91 -4.32 -10.19
N ILE A 61 6.26 -3.19 -9.57
CA ILE A 61 5.56 -1.92 -9.80
C ILE A 61 5.78 -1.43 -11.23
N ARG A 62 7.01 -1.44 -11.72
CA ARG A 62 7.35 -1.04 -13.10
C ARG A 62 6.57 -1.87 -14.12
N ASP A 63 6.56 -3.20 -13.96
CA ASP A 63 5.91 -4.10 -14.89
C ASP A 63 4.39 -3.88 -14.90
N PHE A 64 3.78 -3.60 -13.74
CA PHE A 64 2.38 -3.21 -13.64
C PHE A 64 2.09 -1.92 -14.42
N VAL A 65 2.87 -0.85 -14.19
CA VAL A 65 2.67 0.45 -14.86
C VAL A 65 2.88 0.30 -16.37
N SER A 66 3.93 -0.42 -16.79
CA SER A 66 4.22 -0.66 -18.20
C SER A 66 3.09 -1.41 -18.92
N ASN A 67 2.54 -2.44 -18.27
CA ASN A 67 1.40 -3.19 -18.79
C ASN A 67 0.13 -2.33 -18.82
N THR A 68 -0.10 -1.49 -17.79
CA THR A 68 -1.24 -0.56 -17.77
C THR A 68 -1.17 0.44 -18.93
N ILE A 69 -0.01 1.02 -19.20
CA ILE A 69 0.20 1.93 -20.34
C ILE A 69 -0.01 1.19 -21.66
N PHE A 70 0.54 -0.02 -21.79
CA PHE A 70 0.39 -0.82 -23.00
C PHE A 70 -1.07 -1.17 -23.30
N ASP A 71 -1.82 -1.60 -22.28
CA ASP A 71 -3.23 -1.96 -22.43
C ASP A 71 -4.11 -0.72 -22.69
N PHE A 72 -3.82 0.40 -22.02
CA PHE A 72 -4.49 1.67 -22.29
C PHE A 72 -4.36 2.10 -23.75
N LYS A 73 -3.16 2.01 -24.33
CA LYS A 73 -2.90 2.39 -25.74
C LYS A 73 -3.62 1.50 -26.75
N LYS A 74 -4.11 0.32 -26.34
CA LYS A 74 -4.89 -0.58 -27.20
C LYS A 74 -6.39 -0.32 -27.18
N VAL A 75 -6.90 0.50 -26.28
CA VAL A 75 -8.34 0.77 -26.10
C VAL A 75 -8.85 1.49 -27.31
N ASP A 76 -8.66 1.66 -28.31
CA ASP A 76 -9.10 2.43 -29.47
C ASP A 76 -8.04 3.44 -29.93
N PRO A 77 -6.91 2.94 -30.45
CA PRO A 77 -5.78 3.79 -30.80
C PRO A 77 -6.07 4.79 -31.94
N GLY A 78 -7.17 4.64 -32.62
CA GLY A 78 -7.59 5.47 -33.75
C GLY A 78 -8.99 6.07 -33.58
N HIS A 79 -9.44 6.37 -32.34
CA HIS A 79 -10.75 6.95 -32.13
C HIS A 79 -10.95 8.24 -32.92
N ASP A 80 -12.17 8.46 -33.40
CA ASP A 80 -12.51 9.59 -34.25
C ASP A 80 -12.56 10.89 -33.44
N LEU A 81 -11.54 11.73 -33.61
CA LEU A 81 -11.44 13.03 -32.93
C LEU A 81 -12.53 14.03 -33.38
N SER A 82 -13.26 13.77 -34.48
CA SER A 82 -14.41 14.59 -34.86
C SER A 82 -15.64 14.28 -34.03
N VAL A 83 -15.73 13.05 -33.51
CA VAL A 83 -16.81 12.58 -32.61
C VAL A 83 -16.44 12.80 -31.15
N PHE A 84 -15.18 12.50 -30.80
CA PHE A 84 -14.64 12.70 -29.47
C PHE A 84 -13.33 13.52 -29.54
N PRO A 85 -13.41 14.87 -29.43
CA PRO A 85 -12.29 15.77 -29.74
C PRO A 85 -11.21 15.83 -28.65
N HIS A 86 -11.32 15.04 -27.59
CA HIS A 86 -10.35 15.03 -26.50
C HIS A 86 -9.47 13.79 -26.58
N PRO A 87 -8.16 13.90 -26.25
CA PRO A 87 -7.33 12.72 -26.11
C PRO A 87 -7.86 11.83 -24.97
N TYR A 88 -7.67 10.52 -25.10
CA TYR A 88 -7.81 9.63 -23.96
C TYR A 88 -6.69 9.91 -22.96
N GLU A 89 -6.95 9.72 -21.69
CA GLU A 89 -6.02 10.08 -20.61
C GLU A 89 -5.72 8.91 -19.71
N LEU A 90 -4.44 8.68 -19.44
CA LEU A 90 -3.98 7.77 -18.39
C LEU A 90 -3.10 8.56 -17.42
N LEU A 91 -3.44 8.47 -16.13
CA LEU A 91 -2.65 9.06 -15.05
C LEU A 91 -2.36 8.00 -14.00
N THR A 92 -1.11 7.95 -13.50
CA THR A 92 -0.79 7.22 -12.28
C THR A 92 -0.04 8.11 -11.30
N ARG A 93 -0.39 7.98 -10.01
CA ARG A 93 0.30 8.65 -8.90
C ARG A 93 0.48 7.68 -7.76
N TYR A 94 1.54 7.81 -7.00
CA TYR A 94 1.85 6.87 -5.93
C TYR A 94 1.98 7.52 -4.56
N ALA A 95 1.82 6.70 -3.54
CA ALA A 95 2.17 7.00 -2.16
C ALA A 95 2.82 5.76 -1.53
N VAL A 96 3.71 5.98 -0.55
CA VAL A 96 4.51 4.92 0.08
C VAL A 96 4.44 5.06 1.59
N TRP A 97 4.24 3.95 2.28
CA TRP A 97 4.22 3.86 3.74
C TRP A 97 5.23 2.82 4.20
N PRO A 98 6.38 3.23 4.74
CA PRO A 98 7.27 2.33 5.47
C PRO A 98 6.69 2.04 6.85
N THR A 99 6.82 0.82 7.33
CA THR A 99 6.46 0.39 8.68
C THR A 99 7.52 -0.57 9.22
N ALA A 100 7.57 -0.76 10.54
CA ALA A 100 8.56 -1.60 11.22
C ALA A 100 10.01 -1.21 10.81
N GLU A 101 10.36 0.07 11.02
CA GLU A 101 11.68 0.63 10.67
C GLU A 101 12.07 0.38 9.19
N GLY A 102 11.09 0.42 8.27
CA GLY A 102 11.29 0.18 6.84
C GLY A 102 11.40 -1.29 6.45
N ARG A 103 11.13 -2.23 7.35
CA ARG A 103 11.04 -3.66 7.00
C ARG A 103 9.90 -3.92 6.05
N PHE A 104 8.72 -3.35 6.30
CA PHE A 104 7.61 -3.43 5.37
C PHE A 104 7.46 -2.11 4.64
N VAL A 105 7.34 -2.18 3.34
CA VAL A 105 7.08 -1.01 2.50
C VAL A 105 5.79 -1.25 1.73
N SER A 106 4.79 -0.48 2.06
CA SER A 106 3.51 -0.47 1.36
C SER A 106 3.54 0.59 0.27
N VAL A 107 3.01 0.25 -0.90
CA VAL A 107 2.87 1.16 -2.03
C VAL A 107 1.42 1.15 -2.48
N LYS A 108 0.83 2.33 -2.62
CA LYS A 108 -0.45 2.52 -3.31
C LYS A 108 -0.20 3.29 -4.59
N LEU A 109 -0.71 2.78 -5.68
CA LEU A 109 -0.78 3.48 -6.96
C LEU A 109 -2.24 3.83 -7.23
N HIS A 110 -2.53 5.11 -7.38
CA HIS A 110 -3.80 5.58 -7.93
C HIS A 110 -3.70 5.54 -9.44
N VAL A 111 -4.61 4.83 -10.10
CA VAL A 111 -4.72 4.77 -11.55
C VAL A 111 -6.01 5.43 -11.98
N MET A 112 -5.93 6.36 -12.93
CA MET A 112 -7.06 7.00 -13.57
C MET A 112 -6.95 6.81 -15.08
N ALA A 113 -8.00 6.31 -15.71
CA ALA A 113 -8.09 6.20 -17.17
C ALA A 113 -9.41 6.82 -17.64
N TYR A 114 -9.30 7.74 -18.62
CA TYR A 114 -10.44 8.33 -19.30
C TYR A 114 -10.40 7.96 -20.79
N THR A 115 -11.43 7.27 -21.24
CA THR A 115 -11.55 6.74 -22.60
C THR A 115 -12.90 7.11 -23.23
N GLY A 116 -13.40 8.34 -22.95
CA GLY A 116 -14.59 8.87 -23.59
C GLY A 116 -15.91 8.53 -22.92
N GLY A 117 -15.94 8.20 -21.63
CA GLY A 117 -17.17 7.98 -20.87
C GLY A 117 -17.69 9.25 -20.16
N ALA A 118 -18.74 9.11 -19.34
CA ALA A 118 -19.29 10.19 -18.53
C ALA A 118 -18.31 10.68 -17.45
N HIS A 119 -17.37 9.85 -17.03
CA HIS A 119 -16.33 10.16 -16.04
C HIS A 119 -15.14 9.21 -16.21
N PRO A 120 -13.95 9.55 -15.67
CA PRO A 120 -12.81 8.65 -15.65
C PRO A 120 -13.09 7.39 -14.83
N ASN A 121 -12.42 6.30 -15.19
CA ASN A 121 -12.31 5.13 -14.33
C ASN A 121 -11.14 5.34 -13.37
N ASN A 122 -11.40 5.16 -12.07
CA ASN A 122 -10.39 5.30 -11.03
C ASN A 122 -10.31 4.01 -10.24
N TRP A 123 -9.10 3.53 -9.98
CA TRP A 123 -8.91 2.38 -9.09
C TRP A 123 -7.57 2.43 -8.37
N PRO A 124 -7.52 2.00 -7.10
CA PRO A 124 -6.26 1.81 -6.40
C PRO A 124 -5.64 0.46 -6.76
N MET A 125 -4.31 0.45 -6.88
CA MET A 125 -3.49 -0.76 -6.79
C MET A 125 -2.59 -0.65 -5.59
N THR A 126 -2.43 -1.73 -4.87
CA THR A 126 -1.61 -1.73 -3.66
C THR A 126 -0.70 -2.94 -3.61
N TRP A 127 0.46 -2.77 -3.03
CA TRP A 127 1.42 -3.82 -2.70
C TRP A 127 1.97 -3.58 -1.32
N VAL A 128 2.27 -4.63 -0.62
CA VAL A 128 3.05 -4.62 0.61
C VAL A 128 4.25 -5.53 0.40
N PHE A 129 5.45 -5.03 0.60
CA PHE A 129 6.68 -5.81 0.45
C PHE A 129 7.39 -5.98 1.78
N ASP A 130 7.91 -7.18 2.06
CA ASP A 130 8.88 -7.42 3.13
C ASP A 130 10.29 -7.14 2.58
N MET A 131 10.93 -6.07 3.02
CA MET A 131 12.27 -5.69 2.54
C MET A 131 13.37 -6.62 3.03
N ALA A 132 13.07 -7.56 3.93
CA ALA A 132 14.02 -8.59 4.33
C ALA A 132 14.29 -9.59 3.19
N ASP A 133 13.24 -10.00 2.48
CA ASP A 133 13.33 -10.98 1.38
C ASP A 133 12.94 -10.41 0.00
N GLY A 134 12.37 -9.20 -0.04
CA GLY A 134 11.86 -8.55 -1.26
C GLY A 134 10.52 -9.13 -1.75
N GLY A 135 9.93 -10.06 -1.02
CA GLY A 135 8.69 -10.72 -1.39
C GLY A 135 7.44 -9.90 -1.03
N GLU A 136 6.39 -10.07 -1.83
CA GLU A 136 5.09 -9.45 -1.56
C GLU A 136 4.39 -10.13 -0.38
N ILE A 137 3.78 -9.32 0.49
CA ILE A 137 2.87 -9.75 1.53
C ILE A 137 1.46 -9.72 0.97
N THR A 138 0.99 -10.87 0.51
CA THR A 138 -0.40 -11.11 0.09
C THR A 138 -1.30 -11.35 1.31
N LEU A 139 -2.62 -11.40 1.11
CA LEU A 139 -3.57 -11.77 2.19
C LEU A 139 -3.21 -13.12 2.82
N ASN A 140 -2.75 -14.10 2.04
CA ASN A 140 -2.33 -15.40 2.55
C ASN A 140 -1.07 -15.34 3.44
N ARG A 141 -0.15 -14.44 3.11
CA ARG A 141 1.06 -14.22 3.91
C ARG A 141 0.76 -13.38 5.15
N LEU A 142 -0.21 -12.45 5.06
CA LEU A 142 -0.64 -11.61 6.17
C LEU A 142 -1.48 -12.40 7.19
N PHE A 143 -2.41 -13.24 6.70
CA PHE A 143 -3.38 -13.96 7.49
C PHE A 143 -3.25 -15.48 7.30
N PRO A 144 -2.57 -16.21 8.19
CA PRO A 144 -2.45 -17.67 8.11
C PRO A 144 -3.81 -18.39 8.13
N ASP A 145 -4.74 -17.91 8.98
CA ASP A 145 -6.15 -18.32 8.94
C ASP A 145 -6.94 -17.27 8.15
N ARG A 146 -6.93 -17.43 6.82
CA ARG A 146 -7.54 -16.46 5.90
C ARG A 146 -9.05 -16.39 6.06
N GLU A 147 -9.73 -17.50 6.29
CA GLU A 147 -11.19 -17.55 6.42
C GLU A 147 -11.64 -16.74 7.63
N ALA A 148 -11.11 -17.03 8.82
CA ALA A 148 -11.41 -16.29 10.03
C ALA A 148 -11.03 -14.79 9.91
N ALA A 149 -9.93 -14.48 9.24
CA ALA A 149 -9.49 -13.12 9.03
C ALA A 149 -10.43 -12.34 8.10
N LEU A 150 -10.84 -12.94 6.97
CA LEU A 150 -11.76 -12.29 6.03
C LEU A 150 -13.13 -12.05 6.66
N ASP A 151 -13.65 -12.99 7.47
CA ASP A 151 -14.89 -12.79 8.23
C ASP A 151 -14.78 -11.60 9.19
N ARG A 152 -13.68 -11.54 9.93
CA ARG A 152 -13.42 -10.44 10.87
C ARG A 152 -13.28 -9.09 10.17
N VAL A 153 -12.47 -9.03 9.11
CA VAL A 153 -12.24 -7.81 8.30
C VAL A 153 -13.55 -7.34 7.67
N SER A 154 -14.32 -8.26 7.07
CA SER A 154 -15.64 -7.99 6.49
C SER A 154 -16.57 -7.32 7.50
N ALA A 155 -16.72 -7.92 8.68
CA ALA A 155 -17.60 -7.39 9.73
C ALA A 155 -17.17 -5.98 10.20
N LEU A 156 -15.87 -5.74 10.36
CA LEU A 156 -15.33 -4.44 10.77
C LEU A 156 -15.50 -3.39 9.68
N CYS A 157 -15.17 -3.72 8.41
CA CYS A 157 -15.35 -2.81 7.28
C CYS A 157 -16.83 -2.45 7.08
N ARG A 158 -17.74 -3.42 7.17
CA ARG A 158 -19.19 -3.18 7.11
C ARG A 158 -19.64 -2.16 8.16
N LYS A 159 -19.21 -2.37 9.42
CA LYS A 159 -19.56 -1.48 10.52
C LYS A 159 -19.10 -0.04 10.26
N VAL A 160 -17.86 0.14 9.84
CA VAL A 160 -17.29 1.47 9.58
C VAL A 160 -17.99 2.14 8.40
N LEU A 161 -18.10 1.43 7.26
CA LEU A 161 -18.68 1.97 6.04
C LEU A 161 -20.17 2.29 6.18
N SER A 162 -20.94 1.46 6.91
CA SER A 162 -22.35 1.75 7.20
C SER A 162 -22.52 3.06 7.97
N ALA A 163 -21.56 3.39 8.85
CA ALA A 163 -21.60 4.63 9.62
C ALA A 163 -21.11 5.86 8.83
N SER A 164 -20.12 5.66 7.92
CA SER A 164 -19.46 6.78 7.22
C SER A 164 -20.15 7.21 5.93
N LEU A 165 -20.84 6.29 5.22
CA LEU A 165 -21.43 6.57 3.90
C LEU A 165 -22.66 7.48 3.94
N GLY A 166 -23.34 7.58 5.07
CA GLY A 166 -24.49 8.49 5.22
C GLY A 166 -25.54 8.29 4.11
N GLY A 167 -25.90 9.37 3.43
CA GLY A 167 -26.89 9.35 2.34
C GLY A 167 -26.43 8.63 1.06
N MET A 168 -25.15 8.23 0.96
CA MET A 168 -24.62 7.45 -0.17
C MET A 168 -24.61 5.94 0.13
N LEU A 169 -25.13 5.51 1.27
CA LEU A 169 -25.22 4.10 1.63
C LEU A 169 -26.26 3.39 0.73
N VAL A 170 -25.79 2.42 -0.04
CA VAL A 170 -26.61 1.48 -0.80
C VAL A 170 -26.35 0.09 -0.21
N PRO A 171 -27.29 -0.47 0.59
CA PRO A 171 -27.08 -1.71 1.34
C PRO A 171 -26.58 -2.87 0.50
N ASP A 172 -27.18 -3.12 -0.65
CA ASP A 172 -26.81 -4.25 -1.52
C ASP A 172 -25.37 -4.10 -2.09
N MET A 173 -24.94 -2.88 -2.41
CA MET A 173 -23.58 -2.62 -2.86
C MET A 173 -22.58 -2.85 -1.73
N LEU A 174 -22.87 -2.30 -0.54
CA LEU A 174 -22.01 -2.51 0.62
C LEU A 174 -21.91 -4.00 0.94
N ASP A 175 -23.05 -4.71 0.97
CA ASP A 175 -23.09 -6.14 1.28
C ASP A 175 -22.28 -6.97 0.29
N ALA A 176 -22.39 -6.67 -0.99
CA ALA A 176 -21.59 -7.33 -2.03
C ALA A 176 -20.10 -6.99 -1.93
N GLY A 177 -19.77 -5.70 -1.72
CA GLY A 177 -18.41 -5.18 -1.75
C GLY A 177 -17.57 -5.54 -0.52
N VAL A 178 -18.21 -5.91 0.60
CA VAL A 178 -17.50 -6.37 1.81
C VAL A 178 -17.73 -7.85 2.13
N ARG A 179 -18.29 -8.65 1.21
CA ARG A 179 -18.36 -10.12 1.44
C ARG A 179 -16.96 -10.65 1.77
N PRO A 180 -16.83 -11.68 2.65
CA PRO A 180 -15.55 -12.20 3.10
C PRO A 180 -14.89 -13.07 2.02
N VAL A 181 -14.61 -12.48 0.88
CA VAL A 181 -13.89 -13.08 -0.26
C VAL A 181 -12.62 -12.28 -0.54
N GLU A 182 -11.56 -12.97 -0.94
CA GLU A 182 -10.24 -12.37 -1.15
C GLU A 182 -10.26 -11.18 -2.10
N ASP A 183 -11.02 -11.27 -3.20
CA ASP A 183 -11.13 -10.20 -4.19
C ASP A 183 -11.60 -8.85 -3.63
N ASN A 184 -12.43 -8.87 -2.59
CA ASN A 184 -12.93 -7.66 -1.96
C ASN A 184 -11.88 -6.97 -1.09
N PHE A 185 -10.86 -7.70 -0.60
CA PHE A 185 -9.88 -7.21 0.38
C PHE A 185 -8.43 -7.27 -0.12
N LYS A 186 -8.19 -7.65 -1.36
CA LYS A 186 -6.84 -7.74 -1.94
C LYS A 186 -6.09 -6.40 -2.03
N ARG A 187 -6.82 -5.28 -1.95
CA ARG A 187 -6.22 -3.94 -1.95
C ARG A 187 -6.05 -3.44 -0.53
N PHE A 188 -4.88 -3.66 0.02
CA PHE A 188 -4.55 -3.24 1.39
C PHE A 188 -3.12 -2.74 1.48
N ILE A 189 -2.84 -1.99 2.54
CA ILE A 189 -1.50 -1.57 2.96
C ILE A 189 -1.33 -1.79 4.46
N LEU A 190 -0.09 -1.91 4.90
CA LEU A 190 0.28 -1.78 6.29
C LEU A 190 0.62 -0.31 6.57
N THR A 191 0.13 0.21 7.70
CA THR A 191 0.46 1.53 8.25
C THR A 191 0.96 1.35 9.67
N GLY A 192 1.52 2.40 10.30
CA GLY A 192 1.89 2.34 11.72
C GLY A 192 0.71 2.08 12.66
N GLU A 193 -0.54 2.35 12.21
CA GLU A 193 -1.75 2.18 13.02
C GLU A 193 -2.43 0.83 12.82
N GLY A 194 -2.29 0.21 11.64
CA GLY A 194 -3.03 -1.00 11.30
C GLY A 194 -2.97 -1.39 9.84
N VAL A 195 -3.97 -2.14 9.39
CA VAL A 195 -4.16 -2.55 7.99
C VAL A 195 -5.25 -1.67 7.38
N ALA A 196 -4.90 -0.89 6.36
CA ALA A 196 -5.86 -0.08 5.61
C ALA A 196 -6.30 -0.81 4.34
N PHE A 197 -7.60 -1.02 4.20
CA PHE A 197 -8.24 -1.63 3.03
C PHE A 197 -8.86 -0.56 2.14
N PHE A 198 -8.63 -0.67 0.83
CA PHE A 198 -9.12 0.27 -0.18
C PHE A 198 -10.20 -0.36 -1.03
N PHE A 199 -11.31 0.35 -1.16
CA PHE A 199 -12.47 -0.03 -1.96
C PHE A 199 -12.59 0.95 -3.12
N ALA A 200 -12.45 0.44 -4.34
CA ALA A 200 -12.57 1.26 -5.54
C ALA A 200 -13.99 1.87 -5.67
N PRO A 201 -14.17 2.97 -6.41
CA PRO A 201 -15.50 3.45 -6.77
C PRO A 201 -16.37 2.32 -7.32
N TYR A 202 -17.64 2.31 -6.97
CA TYR A 202 -18.62 1.25 -7.24
C TYR A 202 -18.47 -0.07 -6.47
N GLN A 203 -17.37 -0.27 -5.70
CA GLN A 203 -17.23 -1.53 -4.95
C GLN A 203 -18.19 -1.61 -3.76
N VAL A 204 -18.28 -0.56 -2.95
CA VAL A 204 -19.08 -0.53 -1.71
C VAL A 204 -20.13 0.57 -1.68
N ALA A 205 -20.06 1.52 -2.61
CA ALA A 205 -20.95 2.68 -2.72
C ALA A 205 -20.99 3.19 -4.16
N PRO A 206 -21.96 4.06 -4.55
CA PRO A 206 -21.99 4.70 -5.86
C PRO A 206 -20.71 5.47 -6.18
N TYR A 207 -20.42 5.68 -7.47
CA TYR A 207 -19.23 6.39 -7.95
C TYR A 207 -19.00 7.73 -7.26
N ALA A 208 -20.09 8.48 -7.01
CA ALA A 208 -20.02 9.80 -6.36
C ALA A 208 -19.44 9.77 -4.94
N ALA A 209 -19.46 8.61 -4.27
CA ALA A 209 -18.80 8.42 -2.97
C ALA A 209 -17.27 8.34 -3.09
N GLY A 210 -16.74 8.13 -4.30
CA GLY A 210 -15.31 7.97 -4.54
C GLY A 210 -14.74 6.67 -3.98
N GLU A 211 -13.42 6.64 -3.86
CA GLU A 211 -12.68 5.58 -3.18
C GLU A 211 -12.98 5.61 -1.68
N GLN A 212 -13.30 4.46 -1.10
CA GLN A 212 -13.47 4.31 0.35
C GLN A 212 -12.26 3.62 0.97
N VAL A 213 -11.92 4.02 2.20
CA VAL A 213 -10.77 3.45 2.94
C VAL A 213 -11.22 3.12 4.35
N VAL A 214 -10.86 1.93 4.81
CA VAL A 214 -11.07 1.51 6.20
C VAL A 214 -9.75 1.03 6.78
N THR A 215 -9.25 1.73 7.78
CA THR A 215 -8.09 1.29 8.57
C THR A 215 -8.57 0.49 9.77
N ILE A 216 -8.11 -0.74 9.87
CA ILE A 216 -8.39 -1.63 11.00
C ILE A 216 -7.14 -1.68 11.88
N PRO A 217 -7.18 -1.18 13.12
CA PRO A 217 -6.07 -1.26 14.04
C PRO A 217 -5.59 -2.69 14.26
N PHE A 218 -4.28 -2.87 14.43
CA PHE A 218 -3.68 -4.20 14.64
C PHE A 218 -4.32 -4.96 15.82
N ASP A 219 -4.70 -4.27 16.88
CA ASP A 219 -5.34 -4.88 18.05
C ASP A 219 -6.70 -5.52 17.73
N HIS A 220 -7.42 -4.97 16.76
CA HIS A 220 -8.70 -5.52 16.30
C HIS A 220 -8.52 -6.78 15.42
N LEU A 221 -7.30 -7.02 14.93
CA LEU A 221 -6.90 -8.19 14.14
C LEU A 221 -6.03 -9.17 14.96
N GLY A 222 -5.96 -8.96 16.28
CA GLY A 222 -5.10 -9.75 17.18
C GLY A 222 -5.27 -11.25 17.00
N GLY A 223 -4.15 -11.98 16.87
CA GLY A 223 -4.12 -13.43 16.67
C GLY A 223 -4.36 -13.90 15.23
N LEU A 224 -4.88 -13.04 14.32
CA LEU A 224 -5.12 -13.37 12.91
C LEU A 224 -3.92 -13.03 12.03
N ILE A 225 -3.12 -12.02 12.41
CA ILE A 225 -1.92 -11.63 11.65
C ILE A 225 -0.80 -12.63 11.90
N ALA A 226 -0.05 -12.95 10.85
CA ALA A 226 1.11 -13.83 10.92
C ALA A 226 2.08 -13.39 12.04
N PRO A 227 2.55 -14.28 12.92
CA PRO A 227 3.30 -13.92 14.13
C PRO A 227 4.55 -13.07 13.86
N ASN A 228 5.27 -13.35 12.76
CA ASN A 228 6.47 -12.60 12.35
C ASN A 228 6.17 -11.17 11.90
N ILE A 229 4.99 -10.94 11.28
CA ILE A 229 4.53 -9.61 10.88
C ILE A 229 4.03 -8.87 12.12
N ALA A 230 3.18 -9.53 12.92
CA ALA A 230 2.64 -8.95 14.16
C ALA A 230 3.75 -8.53 15.14
N ALA A 231 4.81 -9.32 15.28
CA ALA A 231 5.96 -9.00 16.13
C ALA A 231 6.72 -7.76 15.62
N ALA A 232 6.89 -7.63 14.29
CA ALA A 232 7.62 -6.52 13.71
C ALA A 232 6.87 -5.18 13.84
N VAL A 233 5.55 -5.16 13.56
CA VAL A 233 4.74 -3.92 13.65
C VAL A 233 4.47 -3.46 15.09
N ARG A 234 4.62 -4.33 16.10
CA ARG A 234 4.50 -3.97 17.53
C ARG A 234 5.79 -3.47 18.15
N ALA A 235 6.92 -3.68 17.48
CA ALA A 235 8.23 -3.24 17.97
C ALA A 235 8.52 -1.76 17.65
N GLU A 236 7.68 -1.13 16.85
CA GLU A 236 7.73 0.28 16.47
C GLU A 236 7.06 1.17 17.53
#